data_3e6787ee5f5b7954c3b426f43eabf936
#
_entry.id   3e6787ee5f5b7954c3b426f43eabf936
#
_cell.length_a   1.000
_cell.length_b   1.000
_cell.length_c   1.000
_cell.angle_alpha   90.00
_cell.angle_beta   90.00
_cell.angle_gamma   90.00
#
_symmetry.space_group_name_H-M   'P 1'
#
loop_
_entity.id
_entity.type
_entity.pdbx_description
1 polymer ?
#
loop_
_entity_poly.entity_id
_entity_poly.type
_entity_poly.pdbx_seq_one_letter_code
_entity_poly.pdbx_strand_id
1 'polypeptide(L)'
;GHFPSQLSGGEMQRAAIARALAGRPKLLLADEPTGNLDSASAAHVAETLLKIASKKITTLVIVTHSDELARLASRHIRMLDGKITPPPPV
;
A
#
# COMPACT_ATOMS: atom_id res chain seq x y z
N GLY A 1 8.16 -27.88 8.53
CA GLY A 1 8.72 -27.01 7.53
C GLY A 1 7.66 -26.30 6.73
N HIS A 2 8.03 -25.17 6.22
CA HIS A 2 7.16 -24.42 5.34
C HIS A 2 7.40 -24.79 3.90
N PHE A 3 6.35 -24.98 3.17
CA PHE A 3 6.47 -25.03 1.72
C PHE A 3 6.71 -23.61 1.20
N PRO A 4 7.40 -23.43 0.08
CA PRO A 4 7.60 -22.11 -0.49
C PRO A 4 6.29 -21.33 -0.73
N SER A 5 5.18 -22.04 -0.90
CA SER A 5 3.87 -21.45 -1.08
C SER A 5 3.22 -20.95 0.22
N GLN A 6 3.84 -21.24 1.37
CA GLN A 6 3.29 -20.87 2.67
C GLN A 6 3.93 -19.59 3.23
N LEU A 7 4.03 -18.58 2.40
CA LEU A 7 4.48 -17.27 2.84
C LEU A 7 3.42 -16.62 3.72
N SER A 8 3.84 -15.80 4.66
CA SER A 8 2.89 -14.98 5.43
C SER A 8 2.18 -13.99 4.52
N GLY A 9 1.03 -13.46 4.95
CA GLY A 9 0.30 -12.46 4.19
C GLY A 9 1.15 -11.24 3.85
N GLY A 10 1.97 -10.77 4.81
CA GLY A 10 2.86 -9.64 4.59
C GLY A 10 3.96 -9.94 3.60
N GLU A 11 4.54 -11.14 3.68
CA GLU A 11 5.57 -11.56 2.74
C GLU A 11 5.01 -11.70 1.32
N MET A 12 3.80 -12.24 1.19
CA MET A 12 3.13 -12.35 -0.10
C MET A 12 2.86 -10.98 -0.69
N GLN A 13 2.43 -10.03 0.14
CA GLN A 13 2.14 -8.68 -0.31
C GLN A 13 3.42 -7.97 -0.75
N ARG A 14 4.51 -8.09 0.02
CA ARG A 14 5.80 -7.49 -0.37
C ARG A 14 6.35 -8.11 -1.64
N ALA A 15 6.18 -9.42 -1.82
CA ALA A 15 6.59 -10.10 -3.04
C ALA A 15 5.80 -9.62 -4.26
N ALA A 16 4.49 -9.39 -4.08
CA ALA A 16 3.65 -8.85 -5.15
C ALA A 16 4.09 -7.43 -5.54
N ILE A 17 4.40 -6.59 -4.56
CA ILE A 17 4.89 -5.24 -4.79
C ILE A 17 6.24 -5.28 -5.54
N ALA A 18 7.15 -6.13 -5.10
CA ALA A 18 8.45 -6.27 -5.73
C ALA A 18 8.32 -6.71 -7.20
N ARG A 19 7.42 -7.65 -7.45
CA ARG A 19 7.15 -8.13 -8.81
C ARG A 19 6.59 -7.02 -9.69
N ALA A 20 5.67 -6.24 -9.16
CA ALA A 20 5.11 -5.11 -9.90
C ALA A 20 6.20 -4.07 -10.23
N LEU A 21 7.11 -3.82 -9.29
CA LEU A 21 8.19 -2.85 -9.47
C LEU A 21 9.26 -3.32 -10.46
N ALA A 22 9.42 -4.63 -10.64
CA ALA A 22 10.40 -5.17 -11.56
C ALA A 22 10.19 -4.66 -12.99
N GLY A 23 8.94 -4.34 -13.35
CA GLY A 23 8.62 -3.74 -14.65
C GLY A 23 8.89 -2.25 -14.73
N ARG A 24 9.41 -1.63 -13.68
CA ARG A 24 9.69 -0.19 -13.60
C ARG A 24 8.49 0.67 -13.99
N PRO A 25 7.32 0.49 -13.35
CA PRO A 25 6.13 1.23 -13.73
C PRO A 25 6.23 2.69 -13.29
N LYS A 26 5.56 3.56 -14.03
CA LYS A 26 5.42 4.96 -13.61
C LYS A 26 4.33 5.12 -12.57
N LEU A 27 3.39 4.19 -12.54
CA LEU A 27 2.26 4.18 -11.62
C LEU A 27 2.12 2.80 -11.00
N LEU A 28 2.04 2.75 -9.69
CA LEU A 28 1.77 1.52 -8.93
C LEU A 28 0.50 1.72 -8.13
N LEU A 29 -0.46 0.84 -8.34
CA LEU A 29 -1.72 0.85 -7.60
C LEU A 29 -1.69 -0.24 -6.53
N ALA A 30 -1.88 0.15 -5.29
CA ALA A 30 -1.98 -0.77 -4.16
C ALA A 30 -3.39 -0.69 -3.57
N ASP A 31 -4.14 -1.78 -3.69
CA ASP A 31 -5.52 -1.87 -3.22
C ASP A 31 -5.55 -2.62 -1.91
N GLU A 32 -5.91 -1.93 -0.83
CA GLU A 32 -5.94 -2.46 0.54
C GLU A 32 -4.67 -3.25 0.88
N PRO A 33 -3.48 -2.66 0.71
CA PRO A 33 -2.24 -3.45 0.80
C PRO A 33 -1.94 -4.01 2.18
N THR A 34 -2.58 -3.48 3.23
CA THR A 34 -2.42 -3.98 4.61
C THR A 34 -3.67 -4.69 5.12
N GLY A 35 -4.68 -4.90 4.27
CA GLY A 35 -5.90 -5.60 4.65
C GLY A 35 -5.62 -7.04 5.07
N ASN A 36 -6.22 -7.48 6.17
CA ASN A 36 -6.06 -8.84 6.71
C ASN A 36 -4.65 -9.20 7.18
N LEU A 37 -3.77 -8.22 7.34
CA LEU A 37 -2.44 -8.46 7.89
C LEU A 37 -2.41 -8.15 9.38
N ASP A 38 -1.59 -8.90 10.12
CA ASP A 38 -1.30 -8.56 11.51
C ASP A 38 -0.51 -7.24 11.56
N SER A 39 -0.42 -6.65 12.76
CA SER A 39 0.20 -5.33 12.94
C SER A 39 1.64 -5.26 12.46
N ALA A 40 2.43 -6.29 12.75
CA ALA A 40 3.84 -6.30 12.36
C ALA A 40 3.99 -6.39 10.84
N SER A 41 3.21 -7.27 10.20
CA SER A 41 3.23 -7.41 8.75
C SER A 41 2.73 -6.16 8.04
N ALA A 42 1.67 -5.55 8.58
CA ALA A 42 1.14 -4.30 8.05
C ALA A 42 2.18 -3.18 8.10
N ALA A 43 2.93 -3.08 9.21
CA ALA A 43 3.99 -2.09 9.35
C ALA A 43 5.09 -2.29 8.31
N HIS A 44 5.48 -3.54 8.07
CA HIS A 44 6.51 -3.85 7.06
C HIS A 44 6.07 -3.47 5.64
N VAL A 45 4.82 -3.75 5.31
CA VAL A 45 4.26 -3.37 4.00
C VAL A 45 4.22 -1.85 3.88
N ALA A 46 3.77 -1.15 4.92
CA ALA A 46 3.72 0.31 4.92
C ALA A 46 5.12 0.92 4.72
N GLU A 47 6.14 0.38 5.40
CA GLU A 47 7.52 0.82 5.21
C GLU A 47 7.99 0.64 3.77
N THR A 48 7.66 -0.51 3.18
CA THR A 48 8.02 -0.79 1.79
C THR A 48 7.39 0.24 0.85
N LEU A 49 6.11 0.54 1.06
CA LEU A 49 5.40 1.52 0.24
C LEU A 49 5.98 2.93 0.41
N LEU A 50 6.34 3.30 1.64
CA LEU A 50 6.99 4.59 1.89
C LEU A 50 8.33 4.71 1.19
N LYS A 51 9.12 3.65 1.19
CA LYS A 51 10.41 3.65 0.48
C LYS A 51 10.23 3.87 -1.02
N ILE A 52 9.21 3.24 -1.59
CA ILE A 52 8.88 3.40 -3.01
C ILE A 52 8.51 4.85 -3.30
N ALA A 53 7.62 5.40 -2.48
CA ALA A 53 7.16 6.78 -2.65
C ALA A 53 8.30 7.79 -2.50
N SER A 54 9.23 7.54 -1.57
CA SER A 54 10.33 8.45 -1.30
C SER A 54 11.31 8.59 -2.47
N LYS A 55 11.41 7.58 -3.30
CA LYS A 55 12.31 7.62 -4.46
C LYS A 55 11.79 8.48 -5.61
N LYS A 56 10.50 8.80 -5.60
CA LYS A 56 9.84 9.66 -6.59
C LYS A 56 10.00 9.20 -8.05
N ILE A 57 10.30 7.92 -8.25
CA ILE A 57 10.38 7.32 -9.58
C ILE A 57 9.03 6.78 -10.03
N THR A 58 8.29 6.23 -9.08
CA THR A 58 6.98 5.63 -9.31
C THR A 58 5.94 6.42 -8.53
N THR A 59 4.86 6.79 -9.17
CA THR A 59 3.70 7.36 -8.47
C THR A 59 2.95 6.21 -7.81
N LEU A 60 2.74 6.33 -6.52
CA LEU A 60 2.04 5.32 -5.74
C LEU A 60 0.64 5.80 -5.40
N VAL A 61 -0.35 5.01 -5.80
CA VAL A 61 -1.75 5.24 -5.45
C VAL A 61 -2.20 4.10 -4.53
N ILE A 62 -2.67 4.44 -3.34
CA ILE A 62 -3.12 3.48 -2.35
C ILE A 62 -4.63 3.66 -2.15
N VAL A 63 -5.38 2.57 -2.31
CA VAL A 63 -6.79 2.51 -1.96
C VAL A 63 -6.89 1.78 -0.64
N THR A 64 -7.43 2.41 0.39
CA THR A 64 -7.47 1.81 1.72
C THR A 64 -8.58 2.38 2.58
N HIS A 65 -9.07 1.54 3.53
CA HIS A 65 -9.92 1.97 4.63
C HIS A 65 -9.11 2.29 5.89
N SER A 66 -7.80 2.09 5.86
CA SER A 66 -6.92 2.35 7.00
C SER A 66 -6.55 3.82 7.07
N ASP A 67 -6.96 4.49 8.14
CA ASP A 67 -6.57 5.89 8.39
C ASP A 67 -5.07 6.01 8.60
N GLU A 68 -4.46 5.03 9.26
CA GLU A 68 -3.02 5.03 9.50
C GLU A 68 -2.24 5.01 8.18
N LEU A 69 -2.64 4.13 7.28
CA LEU A 69 -1.99 4.02 5.98
C LEU A 69 -2.23 5.28 5.13
N ALA A 70 -3.44 5.83 5.17
CA ALA A 70 -3.80 7.04 4.44
C ALA A 70 -2.94 8.22 4.87
N ARG A 71 -2.63 8.35 6.17
CA ARG A 71 -1.81 9.46 6.67
C ARG A 71 -0.39 9.48 6.11
N LEU A 72 0.09 8.37 5.60
CA LEU A 72 1.43 8.31 5.02
C LEU A 72 1.51 8.94 3.64
N ALA A 73 0.38 9.14 2.99
CA ALA A 73 0.34 9.71 1.66
C ALA A 73 0.47 11.24 1.71
N SER A 74 1.10 11.80 0.68
CA SER A 74 1.22 13.26 0.57
C SER A 74 -0.08 13.93 0.15
N ARG A 75 -1.00 13.18 -0.43
CA ARG A 75 -2.30 13.69 -0.87
C ARG A 75 -3.37 12.64 -0.60
N HIS A 76 -4.51 13.08 -0.09
CA HIS A 76 -5.64 12.22 0.22
C HIS A 76 -6.84 12.59 -0.61
N ILE A 77 -7.56 11.58 -1.06
CA ILE A 77 -8.88 11.74 -1.67
C ILE A 77 -9.80 10.79 -0.92
N ARG A 78 -10.89 11.33 -0.38
CA ARG A 78 -11.88 10.51 0.31
C ARG A 78 -13.08 10.30 -0.62
N MET A 79 -13.58 9.06 -0.64
CA MET A 79 -14.76 8.74 -1.42
C MET A 79 -15.85 8.24 -0.51
N LEU A 80 -17.08 8.64 -0.79
CA LEU A 80 -18.28 8.20 -0.08
C LEU A 80 -19.36 7.94 -1.12
N ASP A 81 -19.94 6.74 -1.09
CA ASP A 81 -20.99 6.32 -2.01
C ASP A 81 -20.62 6.56 -3.48
N GLY A 82 -19.38 6.25 -3.83
CA GLY A 82 -18.88 6.41 -5.19
C GLY A 82 -18.54 7.83 -5.59
N LYS A 83 -18.63 8.79 -4.67
CA LYS A 83 -18.35 10.19 -4.94
C LYS A 83 -17.15 10.67 -4.15
N ILE A 84 -16.36 11.54 -4.75
CA ILE A 84 -15.24 12.18 -4.08
C ILE A 84 -15.79 13.21 -3.12
N THR A 85 -15.34 13.17 -1.86
CA THR A 85 -15.70 14.17 -0.87
C THR A 85 -14.48 15.04 -0.54
N PRO A 86 -14.70 16.27 -0.04
CA PRO A 86 -13.57 17.07 0.42
C PRO A 86 -12.80 16.36 1.52
N PRO A 87 -11.47 16.51 1.60
CA PRO A 87 -10.73 15.97 2.74
C PRO A 87 -11.19 16.62 4.04
N PRO A 88 -11.13 15.88 5.17
CA PRO A 88 -11.52 16.48 6.45
C PRO A 88 -10.60 17.65 6.80
N PRO A 89 -11.10 18.66 7.51
CA PRO A 89 -10.25 19.76 7.94
C PRO A 89 -9.13 19.25 8.84
N VAL A 90 -7.98 19.87 8.73
CA VAL A 90 -6.79 19.51 9.48
C VAL A 90 -6.89 20.00 10.91
#